data_03b5af6f65e726e039981eccfc6e6dbc
#
_entry.id   03b5af6f65e726e039981eccfc6e6dbc
#
_cell.length_a   1.000
_cell.length_b   1.000
_cell.length_c   1.000
_cell.angle_alpha   90.00
_cell.angle_beta   90.00
_cell.angle_gamma   90.00
#
_symmetry.space_group_name_H-M   'P 1'
#
loop_
_entity.id
_entity.type
_entity.pdbx_description
1 polymer ?
#
loop_
_entity_poly.entity_id
_entity_poly.type
_entity_poly.pdbx_seq_one_letter_code
_entity_poly.pdbx_strand_id
1 'polypeptide(L)'
;LTKYQRTNQDTCFNQRPIVVTGDRVEAGDIVADGPATQDGELALGRNVMVAFMSWGGYNYEDSILVSERIVKEDVYTSVHIEEFETMARDTKLGKEEITRDIPNVGEEALRNLDDSGIVRMGVYVKPGDILVGKITPKGETTLSPEEKLLRAIFGEKAGDVRDTSLRVPPGVEGIVIDAKIFTRKGAEKDRRSVQIEEDEVNRIYQDRDDEIRIISETVKSKIADLLVGKVSAGKLIDPKKKKTVLKKGEEITAEALEKIPFSLWKSLSLEDETLEENLRGMLENLARKVDLIEAYFEEKVDKQKAGDELPPGVIKLVKVYVAIKRKLSVGDKMAGRHGNKGVLSRILPDEDMPFFEDGTPVDIILNPLGVPSRMNVGQILETHLGWAAREIGEKINVLAEKNAALDALKKEMKRIYGSDEFSRFIDGASEDEIRGFVKRLKKGISVATPVFDGATEEEIRDMLVKANLPAKGQAVLFDGRSGEPFEQQVTVGMIYMLKLHHLVDNKIHARSIGPYSLVTQQPLGGKAQFGGQRLGEMEVWAMEAYGAAHTLQEFLTVKSDDVSGRTRIYEAIVKGEHTLEPGLPESFSVLVKELQSLCLDVEL
;
A
#
# COMPACT_ATOMS: atom_id res chain seq x y z
N LEU A 1 5.42 -5.84 15.07
CA LEU A 1 4.57 -5.11 14.11
C LEU A 1 5.34 -4.82 12.84
N THR A 2 4.72 -5.11 11.69
CA THR A 2 5.33 -4.86 10.37
C THR A 2 4.97 -3.45 9.89
N LYS A 3 5.97 -2.71 9.39
CA LYS A 3 5.81 -1.34 8.89
C LYS A 3 6.19 -1.27 7.41
N TYR A 4 5.31 -0.69 6.58
CA TYR A 4 5.56 -0.34 5.18
C TYR A 4 6.20 -1.45 4.34
N GLN A 5 5.71 -2.68 4.48
CA GLN A 5 6.16 -3.81 3.67
C GLN A 5 5.33 -3.91 2.38
N ARG A 6 5.99 -4.22 1.26
CA ARG A 6 5.33 -4.49 -0.02
C ARG A 6 4.63 -5.85 0.02
N THR A 7 3.40 -5.90 -0.49
CA THR A 7 2.69 -7.16 -0.78
C THR A 7 2.92 -7.59 -2.24
N ASN A 8 2.52 -8.81 -2.58
CA ASN A 8 2.61 -9.32 -3.96
C ASN A 8 1.76 -8.52 -4.96
N GLN A 9 0.81 -7.74 -4.50
CA GLN A 9 -0.07 -6.87 -5.31
C GLN A 9 0.41 -5.41 -5.34
N ASP A 10 1.65 -5.14 -4.94
CA ASP A 10 2.24 -3.80 -4.84
C ASP A 10 1.50 -2.86 -3.85
N THR A 11 0.69 -3.41 -2.97
CA THR A 11 0.04 -2.67 -1.90
C THR A 11 0.93 -2.58 -0.67
N CYS A 12 0.67 -1.61 0.19
CA CYS A 12 1.42 -1.40 1.42
C CYS A 12 0.82 -2.20 2.57
N PHE A 13 1.59 -3.09 3.16
CA PHE A 13 1.27 -3.77 4.41
C PHE A 13 1.85 -2.96 5.57
N ASN A 14 0.97 -2.42 6.42
CA ASN A 14 1.35 -1.61 7.56
C ASN A 14 0.45 -1.92 8.76
N GLN A 15 1.04 -2.22 9.91
CA GLN A 15 0.32 -2.50 11.14
C GLN A 15 0.41 -1.30 12.10
N ARG A 16 -0.70 -1.01 12.79
CA ARG A 16 -0.79 0.05 13.79
C ARG A 16 -1.21 -0.53 15.13
N PRO A 17 -0.52 -0.20 16.24
CA PRO A 17 -1.00 -0.56 17.55
C PRO A 17 -2.26 0.25 17.88
N ILE A 18 -3.26 -0.41 18.50
CA ILE A 18 -4.48 0.23 19.02
C ILE A 18 -4.26 0.63 20.47
N VAL A 19 -3.51 -0.20 21.19
CA VAL A 19 -3.24 -0.05 22.62
C VAL A 19 -2.06 0.87 22.90
N VAL A 20 -2.09 1.54 24.05
CA VAL A 20 -1.02 2.44 24.53
C VAL A 20 -0.32 1.78 25.72
N THR A 21 0.91 2.20 25.99
CA THR A 21 1.69 1.69 27.12
C THR A 21 0.97 1.99 28.45
N GLY A 22 0.67 0.94 29.22
CA GLY A 22 -0.06 1.03 30.49
C GLY A 22 -1.48 0.53 30.43
N ASP A 23 -2.03 0.29 29.22
CA ASP A 23 -3.36 -0.30 29.07
C ASP A 23 -3.38 -1.74 29.56
N ARG A 24 -4.45 -2.10 30.26
CA ARG A 24 -4.71 -3.49 30.65
C ARG A 24 -5.38 -4.22 29.49
N VAL A 25 -4.79 -5.32 29.04
CA VAL A 25 -5.33 -6.18 27.98
C VAL A 25 -5.62 -7.58 28.52
N GLU A 26 -6.68 -8.20 28.01
CA GLU A 26 -7.10 -9.56 28.35
C GLU A 26 -6.85 -10.51 27.16
N ALA A 27 -6.93 -11.80 27.41
CA ALA A 27 -6.76 -12.78 26.33
C ALA A 27 -7.96 -12.71 25.36
N GLY A 28 -7.65 -12.43 24.08
CA GLY A 28 -8.66 -12.25 23.03
C GLY A 28 -8.83 -10.79 22.58
N ASP A 29 -8.26 -9.82 23.31
CA ASP A 29 -8.30 -8.41 22.91
C ASP A 29 -7.44 -8.15 21.67
N ILE A 30 -7.92 -7.25 20.82
CA ILE A 30 -7.21 -6.83 19.62
C ILE A 30 -6.23 -5.73 20.02
N VAL A 31 -4.94 -5.98 19.83
CA VAL A 31 -3.86 -5.06 20.22
C VAL A 31 -3.30 -4.25 19.06
N ALA A 32 -3.53 -4.67 17.82
CA ALA A 32 -3.06 -3.95 16.63
C ALA A 32 -3.97 -4.21 15.42
N ASP A 33 -4.14 -3.17 14.61
CA ASP A 33 -4.81 -3.25 13.31
C ASP A 33 -3.81 -3.50 12.19
N GLY A 34 -4.23 -4.31 11.21
CA GLY A 34 -3.52 -4.53 9.95
C GLY A 34 -3.95 -3.57 8.83
N PRO A 35 -3.54 -3.85 7.59
CA PRO A 35 -4.03 -3.10 6.44
C PRO A 35 -5.53 -3.34 6.24
N ALA A 36 -6.24 -2.28 5.86
CA ALA A 36 -7.70 -2.30 5.65
C ALA A 36 -8.50 -2.86 6.84
N THR A 37 -8.03 -2.65 8.08
CA THR A 37 -8.75 -2.96 9.31
C THR A 37 -8.87 -1.74 10.20
N GLN A 38 -9.93 -1.67 10.98
CA GLN A 38 -10.16 -0.64 11.99
C GLN A 38 -10.82 -1.28 13.21
N ASP A 39 -10.20 -1.13 14.38
CA ASP A 39 -10.67 -1.70 15.64
C ASP A 39 -10.94 -3.22 15.54
N GLY A 40 -10.12 -3.92 14.76
CA GLY A 40 -10.21 -5.35 14.50
C GLY A 40 -11.24 -5.79 13.47
N GLU A 41 -12.02 -4.87 12.91
CA GLU A 41 -12.99 -5.16 11.86
C GLU A 41 -12.46 -4.79 10.46
N LEU A 42 -12.95 -5.48 9.44
CA LEU A 42 -12.59 -5.25 8.05
C LEU A 42 -13.11 -3.89 7.57
N ALA A 43 -12.20 -3.02 7.12
CA ALA A 43 -12.47 -1.66 6.66
C ALA A 43 -11.89 -1.43 5.25
N LEU A 44 -12.46 -2.09 4.24
CA LEU A 44 -12.03 -1.98 2.83
C LEU A 44 -12.48 -0.69 2.15
N GLY A 45 -13.42 0.02 2.72
CA GLY A 45 -13.99 1.26 2.17
C GLY A 45 -14.30 2.28 3.25
N ARG A 46 -15.10 3.26 2.88
CA ARG A 46 -15.53 4.34 3.76
C ARG A 46 -17.02 4.61 3.57
N ASN A 47 -17.69 5.02 4.66
CA ASN A 47 -19.03 5.54 4.62
C ASN A 47 -19.00 6.98 4.13
N VAL A 48 -19.74 7.28 3.08
CA VAL A 48 -19.82 8.60 2.45
C VAL A 48 -21.26 9.00 2.22
N MET A 49 -21.55 10.31 2.23
CA MET A 49 -22.87 10.85 1.95
C MET A 49 -23.14 10.81 0.44
N VAL A 50 -24.19 10.11 0.04
CA VAL A 50 -24.51 9.89 -1.38
C VAL A 50 -25.90 10.46 -1.70
N ALA A 51 -26.02 11.07 -2.87
CA ALA A 51 -27.30 11.46 -3.48
C ALA A 51 -27.54 10.67 -4.77
N PHE A 52 -28.74 10.13 -4.93
CA PHE A 52 -29.19 9.48 -6.17
C PHE A 52 -29.95 10.49 -7.03
N MET A 53 -29.25 11.13 -7.94
CA MET A 53 -29.83 12.12 -8.86
C MET A 53 -29.01 12.20 -10.15
N SER A 54 -29.64 12.57 -11.25
CA SER A 54 -28.90 12.95 -12.46
C SER A 54 -28.32 14.36 -12.28
N TRP A 55 -27.07 14.57 -12.70
CA TRP A 55 -26.40 15.86 -12.54
C TRP A 55 -25.66 16.25 -13.83
N GLY A 56 -26.28 17.12 -14.61
CA GLY A 56 -25.69 17.67 -15.84
C GLY A 56 -25.24 16.65 -16.89
N GLY A 57 -25.69 15.39 -16.81
CA GLY A 57 -25.25 14.30 -17.67
C GLY A 57 -23.89 13.70 -17.33
N TYR A 58 -23.16 14.23 -16.36
CA TYR A 58 -21.82 13.75 -16.01
C TYR A 58 -21.80 12.42 -15.26
N ASN A 59 -22.94 11.96 -14.78
CA ASN A 59 -23.12 10.64 -14.17
C ASN A 59 -23.98 9.70 -15.04
N TYR A 60 -23.94 9.90 -16.35
CA TYR A 60 -24.61 9.01 -17.30
C TYR A 60 -24.09 7.57 -17.17
N GLU A 61 -25.00 6.59 -17.24
CA GLU A 61 -24.75 5.17 -16.99
C GLU A 61 -24.12 4.94 -15.60
N ASP A 62 -22.91 4.37 -15.52
CA ASP A 62 -22.19 4.01 -14.30
C ASP A 62 -21.16 5.05 -13.88
N SER A 63 -21.25 6.25 -14.39
CA SER A 63 -20.34 7.32 -14.03
C SER A 63 -20.65 7.87 -12.65
N ILE A 64 -19.62 8.18 -11.90
CA ILE A 64 -19.67 8.66 -10.52
C ILE A 64 -19.09 10.08 -10.47
N LEU A 65 -19.76 10.97 -9.76
CA LEU A 65 -19.24 12.29 -9.40
C LEU A 65 -18.84 12.30 -7.94
N VAL A 66 -17.71 12.91 -7.64
CA VAL A 66 -17.14 12.97 -6.29
C VAL A 66 -16.79 14.40 -5.95
N SER A 67 -17.04 14.80 -4.69
CA SER A 67 -16.60 16.07 -4.12
C SER A 67 -15.08 16.12 -3.96
N GLU A 68 -14.50 17.29 -4.18
CA GLU A 68 -13.07 17.55 -3.98
C GLU A 68 -12.66 17.35 -2.52
N ARG A 69 -13.56 17.54 -1.55
CA ARG A 69 -13.34 17.27 -0.13
C ARG A 69 -12.78 15.86 0.11
N ILE A 70 -13.36 14.86 -0.55
CA ILE A 70 -12.91 13.47 -0.42
C ILE A 70 -11.44 13.29 -0.85
N VAL A 71 -11.01 14.03 -1.87
CA VAL A 71 -9.62 13.98 -2.36
C VAL A 71 -8.69 14.80 -1.48
N LYS A 72 -9.15 15.95 -0.97
CA LYS A 72 -8.39 16.82 -0.05
C LYS A 72 -8.14 16.15 1.30
N GLU A 73 -9.16 15.49 1.86
CA GLU A 73 -9.09 14.79 3.15
C GLU A 73 -8.44 13.40 3.06
N ASP A 74 -7.93 13.02 1.90
CA ASP A 74 -7.27 11.71 1.68
C ASP A 74 -8.16 10.49 2.03
N VAL A 75 -9.49 10.59 1.86
CA VAL A 75 -10.45 9.54 2.28
C VAL A 75 -10.20 8.21 1.56
N TYR A 76 -9.94 8.26 0.24
CA TYR A 76 -9.64 7.10 -0.60
C TYR A 76 -8.19 7.08 -1.11
N THR A 77 -7.29 7.70 -0.41
CA THR A 77 -5.86 7.66 -0.77
C THR A 77 -5.27 6.33 -0.37
N SER A 78 -4.59 5.70 -1.31
CA SER A 78 -3.89 4.43 -1.10
C SER A 78 -2.39 4.59 -1.26
N VAL A 79 -1.63 3.82 -0.50
CA VAL A 79 -0.17 3.75 -0.60
C VAL A 79 0.20 2.47 -1.32
N HIS A 80 1.02 2.59 -2.35
CA HIS A 80 1.55 1.48 -3.14
C HIS A 80 3.07 1.46 -3.02
N ILE A 81 3.65 0.26 -3.00
CA ILE A 81 5.11 0.10 -2.96
C ILE A 81 5.50 -0.69 -4.20
N GLU A 82 6.17 -0.04 -5.13
CA GLU A 82 6.69 -0.67 -6.35
C GLU A 82 8.15 -1.06 -6.15
N GLU A 83 8.52 -2.24 -6.67
CA GLU A 83 9.87 -2.79 -6.63
C GLU A 83 10.52 -2.63 -8.01
N PHE A 84 11.67 -2.00 -8.03
CA PHE A 84 12.51 -1.88 -9.22
C PHE A 84 13.79 -2.64 -9.00
N GLU A 85 14.09 -3.59 -9.89
CA GLU A 85 15.29 -4.41 -9.78
C GLU A 85 16.22 -4.22 -10.97
N THR A 86 17.51 -4.27 -10.71
CA THR A 86 18.54 -4.30 -11.74
C THR A 86 19.66 -5.25 -11.33
N MET A 87 20.22 -5.92 -12.33
CA MET A 87 21.30 -6.89 -12.14
C MET A 87 22.55 -6.44 -12.88
N ALA A 88 23.70 -6.53 -12.23
CA ALA A 88 25.01 -6.44 -12.90
C ALA A 88 25.49 -7.85 -13.21
N ARG A 89 25.75 -8.10 -14.48
CA ARG A 89 26.15 -9.42 -15.00
C ARG A 89 27.58 -9.43 -15.47
N ASP A 90 28.19 -10.61 -15.45
CA ASP A 90 29.45 -10.84 -16.14
C ASP A 90 29.15 -11.19 -17.61
N THR A 91 29.57 -10.31 -18.53
CA THR A 91 29.34 -10.48 -19.95
C THR A 91 30.63 -10.82 -20.65
N LYS A 92 30.55 -11.40 -21.87
CA LYS A 92 31.73 -11.74 -22.71
C LYS A 92 32.58 -10.52 -23.07
N LEU A 93 32.02 -9.30 -22.95
CA LEU A 93 32.67 -8.04 -23.27
C LEU A 93 33.29 -7.34 -22.05
N GLY A 94 33.05 -7.88 -20.86
CA GLY A 94 33.48 -7.34 -19.59
C GLY A 94 32.38 -7.37 -18.55
N LYS A 95 32.71 -7.02 -17.33
CA LYS A 95 31.75 -6.96 -16.22
C LYS A 95 30.93 -5.69 -16.29
N GLU A 96 29.61 -5.82 -16.09
CA GLU A 96 28.76 -4.67 -15.84
C GLU A 96 29.05 -4.10 -14.45
N GLU A 97 29.06 -2.79 -14.32
CA GLU A 97 29.33 -2.12 -13.05
C GLU A 97 28.17 -1.22 -12.65
N ILE A 98 27.88 -1.20 -11.34
CA ILE A 98 26.94 -0.25 -10.73
C ILE A 98 27.80 0.87 -10.16
N THR A 99 27.64 2.08 -10.71
CA THR A 99 28.47 3.23 -10.34
C THR A 99 27.71 4.54 -10.58
N ARG A 100 28.16 5.60 -9.88
CA ARG A 100 27.70 6.96 -10.10
C ARG A 100 28.32 7.60 -11.35
N ASP A 101 29.49 7.12 -11.79
CA ASP A 101 30.22 7.60 -12.97
C ASP A 101 29.54 7.12 -14.26
N ILE A 102 28.50 7.83 -14.70
CA ILE A 102 27.74 7.52 -15.90
C ILE A 102 28.13 8.50 -17.00
N PRO A 103 28.56 8.03 -18.18
CA PRO A 103 28.93 8.92 -19.28
C PRO A 103 27.69 9.66 -19.83
N ASN A 104 27.89 10.91 -20.24
CA ASN A 104 26.86 11.77 -20.87
C ASN A 104 25.64 12.11 -20.00
N VAL A 105 25.77 12.05 -18.68
CA VAL A 105 24.72 12.43 -17.73
C VAL A 105 25.19 13.64 -16.92
N GLY A 106 24.35 14.68 -16.83
CA GLY A 106 24.66 15.88 -16.05
C GLY A 106 24.65 15.62 -14.53
N GLU A 107 25.43 16.38 -13.78
CA GLU A 107 25.53 16.25 -12.32
C GLU A 107 24.19 16.41 -11.59
N GLU A 108 23.26 17.18 -12.16
CA GLU A 108 21.92 17.37 -11.59
C GLU A 108 21.13 16.05 -11.51
N ALA A 109 21.20 15.22 -12.55
CA ALA A 109 20.57 13.90 -12.57
C ALA A 109 21.25 12.90 -11.63
N LEU A 110 22.53 13.13 -11.29
CA LEU A 110 23.31 12.29 -10.36
C LEU A 110 23.21 12.73 -8.90
N ARG A 111 22.58 13.87 -8.62
CA ARG A 111 22.49 14.46 -7.29
C ARG A 111 21.90 13.53 -6.24
N ASN A 112 20.90 12.75 -6.64
CA ASN A 112 20.15 11.86 -5.76
C ASN A 112 20.84 10.51 -5.55
N LEU A 113 21.92 10.21 -6.28
CA LEU A 113 22.69 8.99 -6.14
C LEU A 113 23.76 9.13 -5.06
N ASP A 114 24.08 8.04 -4.42
CA ASP A 114 25.24 7.92 -3.54
C ASP A 114 26.50 7.57 -4.35
N ASP A 115 27.63 7.43 -3.64
CA ASP A 115 28.92 7.10 -4.26
C ASP A 115 28.96 5.71 -4.92
N SER A 116 28.04 4.81 -4.52
CA SER A 116 27.85 3.47 -5.10
C SER A 116 26.94 3.47 -6.32
N GLY A 117 26.41 4.63 -6.72
CA GLY A 117 25.50 4.75 -7.86
C GLY A 117 24.06 4.35 -7.56
N ILE A 118 23.63 4.25 -6.31
CA ILE A 118 22.29 3.87 -5.89
C ILE A 118 21.58 5.09 -5.30
N VAL A 119 20.30 5.24 -5.56
CA VAL A 119 19.49 6.34 -5.01
C VAL A 119 19.45 6.30 -3.49
N ARG A 120 19.50 7.46 -2.86
CA ARG A 120 19.43 7.58 -1.39
C ARG A 120 18.02 7.34 -0.89
N MET A 121 17.90 6.73 0.30
CA MET A 121 16.61 6.59 0.98
C MET A 121 16.03 7.95 1.36
N GLY A 122 14.69 8.09 1.29
CA GLY A 122 13.97 9.33 1.61
C GLY A 122 13.91 10.35 0.47
N VAL A 123 14.56 10.10 -0.67
CA VAL A 123 14.51 10.99 -1.82
C VAL A 123 13.20 10.83 -2.57
N TYR A 124 12.61 11.95 -2.96
CA TYR A 124 11.46 11.98 -3.88
C TYR A 124 11.96 11.85 -5.32
N VAL A 125 11.45 10.85 -6.03
CA VAL A 125 11.83 10.53 -7.42
C VAL A 125 10.67 10.79 -8.38
N LYS A 126 11.04 11.22 -9.60
CA LYS A 126 10.12 11.53 -10.70
C LYS A 126 10.42 10.64 -11.91
N PRO A 127 9.48 10.54 -12.89
CA PRO A 127 9.73 9.82 -14.12
C PRO A 127 11.00 10.30 -14.84
N GLY A 128 11.88 9.36 -15.20
CA GLY A 128 13.16 9.65 -15.85
C GLY A 128 14.36 9.80 -14.90
N ASP A 129 14.15 9.98 -13.60
CA ASP A 129 15.24 10.00 -12.62
C ASP A 129 15.95 8.65 -12.57
N ILE A 130 17.25 8.66 -12.25
CA ILE A 130 18.05 7.44 -12.14
C ILE A 130 17.89 6.86 -10.74
N LEU A 131 17.43 5.61 -10.66
CA LEU A 131 17.37 4.84 -9.40
C LEU A 131 18.70 4.12 -9.14
N VAL A 132 19.26 3.49 -10.16
CA VAL A 132 20.54 2.78 -10.07
C VAL A 132 21.36 3.09 -11.31
N GLY A 133 22.53 3.67 -11.12
CA GLY A 133 23.48 3.94 -12.20
C GLY A 133 24.19 2.63 -12.59
N LYS A 134 24.05 2.23 -13.85
CA LYS A 134 24.69 1.03 -14.38
C LYS A 134 25.34 1.32 -15.73
N ILE A 135 26.56 0.84 -15.91
CA ILE A 135 27.30 0.92 -17.15
C ILE A 135 27.59 -0.48 -17.68
N THR A 136 27.47 -0.65 -18.99
CA THR A 136 27.77 -1.89 -19.70
C THR A 136 28.90 -1.65 -20.68
N PRO A 137 29.96 -2.48 -20.70
CA PRO A 137 31.04 -2.36 -21.67
C PRO A 137 30.53 -2.53 -23.12
N LYS A 138 30.97 -1.66 -24.02
CA LYS A 138 30.75 -1.81 -25.48
C LYS A 138 31.76 -2.81 -26.04
N GLY A 139 31.30 -3.66 -26.97
CA GLY A 139 32.21 -4.47 -27.79
C GLY A 139 33.09 -3.60 -28.69
N GLU A 140 34.25 -4.12 -29.07
CA GLU A 140 35.13 -3.50 -30.05
C GLU A 140 34.39 -3.33 -31.39
N THR A 141 33.73 -2.21 -31.56
CA THR A 141 33.44 -1.71 -32.92
C THR A 141 34.71 -1.09 -33.47
N THR A 142 35.01 -1.36 -34.72
CA THR A 142 36.12 -0.70 -35.43
C THR A 142 35.93 0.82 -35.35
N LEU A 143 36.67 1.44 -34.43
CA LEU A 143 36.63 2.88 -34.16
C LEU A 143 37.01 3.63 -35.42
N SER A 144 36.22 4.64 -35.80
CA SER A 144 36.62 5.59 -36.83
C SER A 144 37.90 6.36 -36.40
N PRO A 145 38.70 6.84 -37.35
CA PRO A 145 39.89 7.62 -37.01
C PRO A 145 39.59 8.84 -36.13
N GLU A 146 38.42 9.43 -36.30
CA GLU A 146 37.95 10.58 -35.52
C GLU A 146 37.58 10.19 -34.08
N GLU A 147 36.99 9.04 -33.89
CA GLU A 147 36.71 8.51 -32.54
C GLU A 147 37.99 8.15 -31.78
N LYS A 148 39.03 7.62 -32.50
CA LYS A 148 40.34 7.38 -31.88
C LYS A 148 40.99 8.67 -31.39
N LEU A 149 40.82 9.77 -32.16
CA LEU A 149 41.38 11.08 -31.81
C LEU A 149 40.62 11.71 -30.62
N LEU A 150 39.30 11.59 -30.58
CA LEU A 150 38.47 12.02 -29.45
C LEU A 150 38.80 11.24 -28.18
N ARG A 151 39.06 9.94 -28.29
CA ARG A 151 39.51 9.09 -27.19
C ARG A 151 40.86 9.56 -26.61
N ALA A 152 41.78 9.94 -27.46
CA ALA A 152 43.09 10.46 -27.03
C ALA A 152 43.00 11.81 -26.31
N ILE A 153 42.01 12.64 -26.64
CA ILE A 153 41.84 13.99 -26.09
C ILE A 153 41.02 14.00 -24.81
N PHE A 154 39.95 13.19 -24.70
CA PHE A 154 38.97 13.21 -23.59
C PHE A 154 39.11 12.05 -22.59
N GLY A 155 40.09 11.16 -22.79
CA GLY A 155 40.36 10.00 -21.92
C GLY A 155 39.57 8.76 -22.30
N GLU A 156 40.09 7.59 -21.90
CA GLU A 156 39.60 6.26 -22.34
C GLU A 156 38.18 5.90 -21.90
N LYS A 157 37.66 6.53 -20.86
CA LYS A 157 36.39 6.12 -20.26
C LYS A 157 35.10 6.50 -21.01
N ALA A 158 35.09 7.58 -21.77
CA ALA A 158 33.87 8.09 -22.40
C ALA A 158 33.41 7.31 -23.65
N GLY A 159 34.26 6.47 -24.24
CA GLY A 159 33.94 5.71 -25.44
C GLY A 159 33.63 4.22 -25.24
N ASP A 160 34.04 3.63 -24.12
CA ASP A 160 34.05 2.17 -23.92
C ASP A 160 32.81 1.59 -23.22
N VAL A 161 31.99 2.46 -22.62
CA VAL A 161 30.83 2.01 -21.86
C VAL A 161 29.55 2.67 -22.35
N ARG A 162 28.45 1.95 -22.21
CA ARG A 162 27.10 2.41 -22.51
C ARG A 162 26.31 2.57 -21.21
N ASP A 163 25.55 3.66 -21.08
CA ASP A 163 24.58 3.85 -20.01
C ASP A 163 23.43 2.83 -20.14
N THR A 164 23.27 1.99 -19.14
CA THR A 164 22.16 1.03 -18.99
C THR A 164 21.50 1.19 -17.62
N SER A 165 21.53 2.40 -17.09
CA SER A 165 21.00 2.72 -15.76
C SER A 165 19.51 2.44 -15.67
N LEU A 166 19.08 2.00 -14.49
CA LEU A 166 17.67 1.84 -14.17
C LEU A 166 17.06 3.22 -13.89
N ARG A 167 16.09 3.61 -14.68
CA ARG A 167 15.36 4.88 -14.54
C ARG A 167 13.93 4.62 -14.08
N VAL A 168 13.36 5.61 -13.39
CA VAL A 168 11.96 5.60 -13.00
C VAL A 168 11.07 5.59 -14.26
N PRO A 169 10.17 4.60 -14.42
CA PRO A 169 9.29 4.54 -15.56
C PRO A 169 8.23 5.65 -15.54
N PRO A 170 7.61 5.98 -16.68
CA PRO A 170 6.53 6.96 -16.76
C PRO A 170 5.34 6.58 -15.85
N GLY A 171 4.78 7.57 -15.13
CA GLY A 171 3.64 7.39 -14.25
C GLY A 171 3.98 6.95 -12.82
N VAL A 172 5.27 6.87 -12.48
CA VAL A 172 5.76 6.56 -11.13
C VAL A 172 6.36 7.81 -10.51
N GLU A 173 5.76 8.29 -9.43
CA GLU A 173 6.29 9.38 -8.61
C GLU A 173 6.15 9.01 -7.15
N GLY A 174 7.23 9.10 -6.38
CA GLY A 174 7.17 8.68 -4.98
C GLY A 174 8.45 8.87 -4.20
N ILE A 175 8.47 8.32 -3.00
CA ILE A 175 9.61 8.40 -2.08
C ILE A 175 10.28 7.03 -2.02
N VAL A 176 11.60 7.01 -2.15
CA VAL A 176 12.40 5.80 -1.96
C VAL A 176 12.40 5.43 -0.48
N ILE A 177 11.85 4.27 -0.15
CA ILE A 177 11.73 3.80 1.25
C ILE A 177 12.85 2.84 1.64
N ASP A 178 13.33 2.04 0.67
CA ASP A 178 14.37 1.04 0.93
C ASP A 178 15.16 0.74 -0.34
N ALA A 179 16.41 0.30 -0.17
CA ALA A 179 17.27 -0.17 -1.24
C ALA A 179 18.09 -1.36 -0.74
N LYS A 180 17.83 -2.55 -1.30
CA LYS A 180 18.52 -3.79 -0.94
C LYS A 180 19.56 -4.15 -1.98
N ILE A 181 20.73 -4.53 -1.51
CA ILE A 181 21.86 -4.92 -2.35
C ILE A 181 22.22 -6.37 -2.03
N PHE A 182 22.16 -7.21 -3.03
CA PHE A 182 22.55 -8.61 -2.95
C PHE A 182 23.84 -8.82 -3.73
N THR A 183 24.85 -9.36 -3.08
CA THR A 183 26.18 -9.56 -3.68
C THR A 183 26.54 -11.03 -3.67
N ARG A 184 27.09 -11.54 -4.78
CA ARG A 184 27.51 -12.94 -4.90
C ARG A 184 28.61 -13.27 -3.90
N LYS A 185 28.59 -14.49 -3.35
CA LYS A 185 29.65 -15.03 -2.48
C LYS A 185 31.04 -14.88 -3.14
N GLY A 186 31.98 -14.24 -2.43
CA GLY A 186 33.36 -14.06 -2.89
C GLY A 186 33.61 -12.89 -3.85
N ALA A 187 32.60 -12.06 -4.15
CA ALA A 187 32.81 -10.79 -4.86
C ALA A 187 33.23 -9.68 -3.90
N GLU A 188 34.03 -8.72 -4.38
CA GLU A 188 34.37 -7.54 -3.60
C GLU A 188 33.11 -6.75 -3.27
N LYS A 189 32.93 -6.45 -1.96
CA LYS A 189 31.78 -5.68 -1.47
C LYS A 189 32.12 -4.20 -1.48
N ASP A 190 31.23 -3.38 -2.06
CA ASP A 190 31.34 -1.92 -2.00
C ASP A 190 31.16 -1.41 -0.56
N ARG A 191 31.69 -0.23 -0.26
CA ARG A 191 31.53 0.43 1.06
C ARG A 191 30.08 0.51 1.51
N ARG A 192 29.16 0.80 0.59
CA ARG A 192 27.71 0.85 0.87
C ARG A 192 27.12 -0.52 1.20
N SER A 193 27.52 -1.56 0.46
CA SER A 193 27.07 -2.93 0.74
C SER A 193 27.51 -3.40 2.13
N VAL A 194 28.76 -3.08 2.53
CA VAL A 194 29.27 -3.36 3.87
C VAL A 194 28.49 -2.59 4.93
N GLN A 195 28.24 -1.30 4.69
CA GLN A 195 27.50 -0.46 5.64
C GLN A 195 26.06 -0.94 5.84
N ILE A 196 25.35 -1.30 4.75
CA ILE A 196 23.99 -1.86 4.83
C ILE A 196 23.99 -3.18 5.59
N GLU A 197 24.96 -4.05 5.32
CA GLU A 197 25.11 -5.33 6.02
C GLU A 197 25.39 -5.12 7.53
N GLU A 198 26.27 -4.16 7.88
CA GLU A 198 26.54 -3.79 9.27
C GLU A 198 25.29 -3.22 9.97
N ASP A 199 24.54 -2.35 9.29
CA ASP A 199 23.29 -1.79 9.82
C ASP A 199 22.22 -2.86 10.03
N GLU A 200 22.08 -3.82 9.10
CA GLU A 200 21.17 -4.96 9.26
C GLU A 200 21.60 -5.90 10.39
N VAL A 201 22.88 -6.20 10.49
CA VAL A 201 23.44 -7.01 11.59
C VAL A 201 23.24 -6.31 12.94
N ASN A 202 23.49 -5.00 13.02
CA ASN A 202 23.24 -4.21 14.22
C ASN A 202 21.76 -4.22 14.62
N ARG A 203 20.85 -4.14 13.64
CA ARG A 203 19.40 -4.26 13.88
C ARG A 203 19.03 -5.64 14.42
N ILE A 204 19.60 -6.71 13.86
CA ILE A 204 19.40 -8.08 14.35
C ILE A 204 19.88 -8.21 15.81
N TYR A 205 21.01 -7.62 16.16
CA TYR A 205 21.49 -7.62 17.54
C TYR A 205 20.61 -6.78 18.47
N GLN A 206 20.10 -5.65 18.03
CA GLN A 206 19.14 -4.85 18.81
C GLN A 206 17.84 -5.63 19.07
N ASP A 207 17.29 -6.27 18.05
CA ASP A 207 16.09 -7.10 18.18
C ASP A 207 16.32 -8.25 19.18
N ARG A 208 17.49 -8.92 19.12
CA ARG A 208 17.90 -9.94 20.08
C ARG A 208 17.91 -9.41 21.51
N ASP A 209 18.61 -8.30 21.71
CA ASP A 209 18.79 -7.71 23.05
C ASP A 209 17.46 -7.22 23.63
N ASP A 210 16.59 -6.66 22.81
CA ASP A 210 15.23 -6.27 23.19
C ASP A 210 14.37 -7.49 23.55
N GLU A 211 14.42 -8.56 22.78
CA GLU A 211 13.65 -9.79 23.06
C GLU A 211 14.13 -10.44 24.38
N ILE A 212 15.44 -10.55 24.59
CA ILE A 212 16.02 -11.05 25.85
C ILE A 212 15.61 -10.16 27.02
N ARG A 213 15.64 -8.84 26.86
CA ARG A 213 15.23 -7.88 27.89
C ARG A 213 13.78 -8.06 28.27
N ILE A 214 12.87 -8.09 27.31
CA ILE A 214 11.42 -8.22 27.53
C ILE A 214 11.12 -9.53 28.27
N ILE A 215 11.68 -10.64 27.81
CA ILE A 215 11.46 -11.96 28.47
C ILE A 215 12.02 -11.94 29.90
N SER A 216 13.21 -11.39 30.09
CA SER A 216 13.86 -11.29 31.39
C SER A 216 13.08 -10.41 32.36
N GLU A 217 12.57 -9.26 31.93
CA GLU A 217 11.74 -8.35 32.72
C GLU A 217 10.40 -9.00 33.09
N THR A 218 9.77 -9.70 32.13
CA THR A 218 8.49 -10.41 32.36
C THR A 218 8.67 -11.52 33.40
N VAL A 219 9.74 -12.30 33.30
CA VAL A 219 10.02 -13.37 34.27
C VAL A 219 10.40 -12.78 35.61
N LYS A 220 11.19 -11.69 35.64
CA LYS A 220 11.56 -10.96 36.85
C LYS A 220 10.33 -10.44 37.59
N SER A 221 9.36 -9.83 36.89
CA SER A 221 8.12 -9.36 37.48
C SER A 221 7.32 -10.52 38.09
N LYS A 222 7.13 -11.62 37.34
CA LYS A 222 6.40 -12.81 37.84
C LYS A 222 7.07 -13.43 39.07
N ILE A 223 8.40 -13.51 39.10
CA ILE A 223 9.15 -14.02 40.24
C ILE A 223 9.04 -13.04 41.43
N ALA A 224 9.11 -11.73 41.18
CA ALA A 224 8.94 -10.73 42.21
C ALA A 224 7.57 -10.85 42.90
N ASP A 225 6.50 -10.99 42.11
CA ASP A 225 5.13 -11.18 42.63
C ASP A 225 4.98 -12.45 43.49
N LEU A 226 5.73 -13.51 43.18
CA LEU A 226 5.75 -14.76 43.95
C LEU A 226 6.59 -14.64 45.24
N LEU A 227 7.65 -13.80 45.25
CA LEU A 227 8.58 -13.67 46.36
C LEU A 227 8.17 -12.62 47.40
N VAL A 228 7.45 -11.58 47.00
CA VAL A 228 6.97 -10.52 47.92
C VAL A 228 6.10 -11.10 49.02
N GLY A 229 6.41 -10.76 50.28
CA GLY A 229 5.70 -11.29 51.46
C GLY A 229 6.15 -12.69 51.92
N LYS A 230 7.20 -13.27 51.33
CA LYS A 230 7.78 -14.54 51.74
C LYS A 230 9.01 -14.34 52.63
N VAL A 231 9.30 -15.33 53.50
CA VAL A 231 10.41 -15.27 54.46
C VAL A 231 11.60 -16.03 53.90
N SER A 232 12.78 -15.41 54.01
CA SER A 232 14.05 -16.03 53.59
C SER A 232 14.57 -17.02 54.60
N ALA A 233 14.81 -18.28 54.21
CA ALA A 233 15.43 -19.32 55.04
C ALA A 233 16.96 -19.19 55.18
N GLY A 234 17.62 -18.46 54.26
CA GLY A 234 19.04 -18.34 54.20
C GLY A 234 19.55 -16.90 54.22
N LYS A 235 20.87 -16.71 54.44
CA LYS A 235 21.52 -15.43 54.33
C LYS A 235 22.05 -15.23 52.90
N LEU A 236 21.60 -14.18 52.22
CA LEU A 236 22.12 -13.83 50.89
C LEU A 236 23.25 -12.79 51.01
N ILE A 237 24.42 -13.10 50.42
CA ILE A 237 25.58 -12.23 50.40
C ILE A 237 25.89 -11.89 48.95
N ASP A 238 26.04 -10.61 48.63
CA ASP A 238 26.53 -10.17 47.33
C ASP A 238 28.03 -10.51 47.20
N PRO A 239 28.41 -11.41 46.28
CA PRO A 239 29.81 -11.83 46.14
C PRO A 239 30.75 -10.69 45.69
N LYS A 240 30.21 -9.68 44.96
CA LYS A 240 30.99 -8.53 44.48
C LYS A 240 31.24 -7.48 45.58
N LYS A 241 30.25 -7.22 46.41
CA LYS A 241 30.27 -6.17 47.43
C LYS A 241 30.60 -6.71 48.82
N LYS A 242 30.65 -8.04 49.04
CA LYS A 242 30.79 -8.73 50.34
C LYS A 242 29.83 -8.21 51.41
N LYS A 243 28.68 -7.65 51.02
CA LYS A 243 27.65 -7.15 51.94
C LYS A 243 26.51 -8.15 52.00
N THR A 244 25.96 -8.34 53.18
CA THR A 244 24.71 -9.08 53.36
C THR A 244 23.55 -8.26 52.83
N VAL A 245 22.85 -8.79 51.88
CA VAL A 245 21.71 -8.11 51.23
C VAL A 245 20.39 -8.56 51.87
N LEU A 246 20.30 -9.82 52.31
CA LEU A 246 19.16 -10.37 53.03
C LEU A 246 19.64 -11.21 54.20
N LYS A 247 18.98 -11.09 55.38
CA LYS A 247 19.26 -11.89 56.56
C LYS A 247 18.32 -13.09 56.62
N LYS A 248 18.73 -14.13 57.37
CA LYS A 248 17.86 -15.28 57.67
C LYS A 248 16.64 -14.83 58.48
N GLY A 249 15.44 -15.21 58.05
CA GLY A 249 14.16 -14.86 58.72
C GLY A 249 13.63 -13.46 58.37
N GLU A 250 14.23 -12.77 57.39
CA GLU A 250 13.78 -11.45 56.93
C GLU A 250 12.73 -11.62 55.84
N GLU A 251 11.64 -10.85 55.93
CA GLU A 251 10.58 -10.82 54.92
C GLU A 251 11.07 -10.12 53.66
N ILE A 252 10.81 -10.73 52.51
CA ILE A 252 11.23 -10.22 51.21
C ILE A 252 10.23 -9.13 50.75
N THR A 253 10.68 -7.88 50.83
CA THR A 253 9.88 -6.73 50.33
C THR A 253 10.29 -6.36 48.88
N ALA A 254 9.41 -5.68 48.15
CA ALA A 254 9.69 -5.21 46.78
C ALA A 254 10.95 -4.35 46.71
N GLU A 255 11.17 -3.48 47.71
CA GLU A 255 12.39 -2.63 47.84
C GLU A 255 13.68 -3.44 48.06
N ALA A 256 13.56 -4.59 48.75
CA ALA A 256 14.69 -5.48 48.95
C ALA A 256 15.06 -6.21 47.65
N LEU A 257 14.08 -6.64 46.87
CA LEU A 257 14.29 -7.29 45.58
C LEU A 257 14.94 -6.36 44.54
N GLU A 258 14.60 -5.08 44.52
CA GLU A 258 15.25 -4.10 43.63
C GLU A 258 16.73 -3.93 43.92
N LYS A 259 17.15 -4.07 45.17
CA LYS A 259 18.54 -3.96 45.58
C LYS A 259 19.37 -5.23 45.33
N ILE A 260 18.71 -6.36 45.05
CA ILE A 260 19.35 -7.65 44.79
C ILE A 260 19.51 -7.83 43.28
N PRO A 261 20.74 -7.96 42.75
CA PRO A 261 20.95 -8.27 41.34
C PRO A 261 20.21 -9.56 40.94
N PHE A 262 19.51 -9.55 39.81
CA PHE A 262 18.71 -10.69 39.34
C PHE A 262 19.52 -11.99 39.23
N SER A 263 20.80 -11.91 38.92
CA SER A 263 21.71 -13.06 38.88
C SER A 263 21.85 -13.80 40.22
N LEU A 264 21.58 -13.13 41.34
CA LEU A 264 21.64 -13.72 42.68
C LEU A 264 20.31 -14.36 43.14
N TRP A 265 19.22 -14.16 42.42
CA TRP A 265 17.93 -14.72 42.76
C TRP A 265 17.92 -16.25 42.73
N LYS A 266 18.81 -16.87 41.93
CA LYS A 266 19.00 -18.33 41.90
C LYS A 266 19.56 -18.88 43.25
N SER A 267 20.17 -18.03 44.06
CA SER A 267 20.79 -18.40 45.36
C SER A 267 19.88 -18.06 46.56
N LEU A 268 18.63 -17.64 46.31
CA LEU A 268 17.65 -17.39 47.35
C LEU A 268 17.12 -18.73 47.90
N SER A 269 17.23 -18.93 49.23
CA SER A 269 16.60 -20.05 49.92
C SER A 269 15.36 -19.58 50.65
N LEU A 270 14.25 -20.26 50.42
CA LEU A 270 12.94 -19.96 50.99
C LEU A 270 12.57 -21.01 52.02
N GLU A 271 11.68 -20.68 52.97
CA GLU A 271 11.13 -21.66 53.92
C GLU A 271 10.23 -22.68 53.28
N ASP A 272 9.64 -22.34 52.10
CA ASP A 272 8.77 -23.21 51.32
C ASP A 272 9.56 -23.88 50.19
N GLU A 273 9.84 -25.17 50.34
CA GLU A 273 10.61 -25.98 49.35
C GLU A 273 9.97 -26.01 47.98
N THR A 274 8.62 -26.00 47.93
CA THR A 274 7.87 -26.04 46.66
C THR A 274 8.00 -24.74 45.87
N LEU A 275 8.07 -23.60 46.56
CA LEU A 275 8.32 -22.28 45.91
C LEU A 275 9.77 -22.14 45.47
N GLU A 276 10.74 -22.71 46.19
CA GLU A 276 12.16 -22.71 45.81
C GLU A 276 12.35 -23.57 44.54
N GLU A 277 11.70 -24.73 44.43
CA GLU A 277 11.71 -25.55 43.20
C GLU A 277 11.11 -24.81 42.01
N ASN A 278 9.95 -24.17 42.18
CA ASN A 278 9.29 -23.37 41.17
C ASN A 278 10.17 -22.20 40.70
N LEU A 279 10.79 -21.46 41.61
CA LEU A 279 11.74 -20.38 41.33
C LEU A 279 12.91 -20.90 40.48
N ARG A 280 13.51 -22.02 40.91
CA ARG A 280 14.62 -22.64 40.18
C ARG A 280 14.23 -23.05 38.77
N GLY A 281 13.03 -23.70 38.65
CA GLY A 281 12.46 -24.09 37.36
C GLY A 281 12.18 -22.92 36.44
N MET A 282 11.66 -21.79 36.95
CA MET A 282 11.43 -20.58 36.15
C MET A 282 12.74 -19.95 35.65
N LEU A 283 13.78 -19.90 36.51
CA LEU A 283 15.09 -19.36 36.12
C LEU A 283 15.83 -20.27 35.12
N GLU A 284 15.73 -21.58 35.26
CA GLU A 284 16.30 -22.54 34.30
C GLU A 284 15.57 -22.50 32.94
N ASN A 285 14.24 -22.32 32.96
CA ASN A 285 13.47 -22.12 31.74
C ASN A 285 13.84 -20.79 31.05
N LEU A 286 14.07 -19.73 31.81
CA LEU A 286 14.54 -18.45 31.27
C LEU A 286 15.91 -18.63 30.61
N ALA A 287 16.88 -19.26 31.30
CA ALA A 287 18.20 -19.50 30.73
C ALA A 287 18.14 -20.27 29.42
N ARG A 288 17.36 -21.39 29.38
CA ARG A 288 17.15 -22.16 28.15
C ARG A 288 16.53 -21.33 27.02
N LYS A 289 15.57 -20.45 27.35
CA LYS A 289 14.96 -19.56 26.33
C LYS A 289 15.98 -18.54 25.80
N VAL A 290 16.80 -17.97 26.69
CA VAL A 290 17.85 -17.02 26.26
C VAL A 290 18.85 -17.71 25.34
N ASP A 291 19.35 -18.91 25.71
CA ASP A 291 20.28 -19.67 24.87
C ASP A 291 19.68 -20.00 23.48
N LEU A 292 18.39 -20.35 23.43
CA LEU A 292 17.69 -20.60 22.15
C LEU A 292 17.56 -19.32 21.30
N ILE A 293 17.27 -18.19 21.93
CA ILE A 293 17.17 -16.90 21.23
C ILE A 293 18.55 -16.50 20.69
N GLU A 294 19.60 -16.60 21.50
CA GLU A 294 20.97 -16.29 21.06
C GLU A 294 21.38 -17.17 19.86
N ALA A 295 21.19 -18.48 19.95
CA ALA A 295 21.50 -19.40 18.84
C ALA A 295 20.70 -19.07 17.56
N TYR A 296 19.41 -18.73 17.68
CA TYR A 296 18.57 -18.35 16.55
C TYR A 296 19.04 -17.06 15.87
N PHE A 297 19.41 -16.06 16.66
CA PHE A 297 19.89 -14.80 16.12
C PHE A 297 21.31 -14.91 15.56
N GLU A 298 22.19 -15.74 16.14
CA GLU A 298 23.50 -16.05 15.54
C GLU A 298 23.36 -16.73 14.18
N GLU A 299 22.45 -17.71 14.03
CA GLU A 299 22.18 -18.33 12.73
C GLU A 299 21.69 -17.30 11.69
N LYS A 300 20.87 -16.32 12.10
CA LYS A 300 20.44 -15.23 11.21
C LYS A 300 21.62 -14.37 10.76
N VAL A 301 22.50 -13.99 11.69
CA VAL A 301 23.70 -13.18 11.38
C VAL A 301 24.65 -13.94 10.44
N ASP A 302 24.84 -15.23 10.68
CA ASP A 302 25.68 -16.06 9.81
C ASP A 302 25.10 -16.18 8.40
N LYS A 303 23.80 -16.35 8.27
CA LYS A 303 23.11 -16.35 6.96
C LYS A 303 23.31 -15.01 6.24
N GLN A 304 23.20 -13.89 6.94
CA GLN A 304 23.39 -12.55 6.36
C GLN A 304 24.84 -12.36 5.87
N LYS A 305 25.83 -12.80 6.65
CA LYS A 305 27.26 -12.68 6.30
C LYS A 305 27.70 -13.65 5.21
N ALA A 306 27.03 -14.78 5.07
CA ALA A 306 27.40 -15.82 4.09
C ALA A 306 27.30 -15.37 2.63
N GLY A 307 26.60 -14.25 2.37
CA GLY A 307 26.31 -13.74 1.01
C GLY A 307 25.20 -14.54 0.32
N ASP A 308 24.67 -13.96 -0.74
CA ASP A 308 23.48 -14.47 -1.41
C ASP A 308 23.80 -15.47 -2.52
N GLU A 309 22.91 -16.45 -2.72
CA GLU A 309 22.95 -17.35 -3.87
C GLU A 309 22.24 -16.67 -5.06
N LEU A 310 23.02 -15.94 -5.86
CA LEU A 310 22.53 -15.30 -7.07
C LEU A 310 22.60 -16.26 -8.28
N PRO A 311 21.72 -16.06 -9.29
CA PRO A 311 21.77 -16.84 -10.53
C PRO A 311 23.15 -16.82 -11.19
N PRO A 312 23.53 -17.87 -11.96
CA PRO A 312 24.80 -17.92 -12.65
C PRO A 312 25.04 -16.70 -13.54
N GLY A 313 26.23 -16.09 -13.44
CA GLY A 313 26.59 -14.89 -14.22
C GLY A 313 26.15 -13.57 -13.62
N VAL A 314 25.35 -13.54 -12.57
CA VAL A 314 24.99 -12.31 -11.83
C VAL A 314 26.04 -12.03 -10.76
N ILE A 315 26.59 -10.83 -10.74
CA ILE A 315 27.58 -10.38 -9.77
C ILE A 315 26.88 -9.67 -8.62
N LYS A 316 25.94 -8.79 -8.94
CA LYS A 316 25.23 -7.91 -8.00
C LYS A 316 23.78 -7.72 -8.45
N LEU A 317 22.86 -7.78 -7.52
CA LEU A 317 21.45 -7.47 -7.71
C LEU A 317 21.07 -6.32 -6.78
N VAL A 318 20.46 -5.28 -7.31
CA VAL A 318 19.95 -4.15 -6.53
C VAL A 318 18.45 -4.08 -6.70
N LYS A 319 17.74 -4.00 -5.58
CA LYS A 319 16.28 -3.79 -5.51
C LYS A 319 16.00 -2.48 -4.81
N VAL A 320 15.26 -1.62 -5.46
CA VAL A 320 14.84 -0.32 -4.93
C VAL A 320 13.33 -0.32 -4.74
N TYR A 321 12.87 0.08 -3.58
CA TYR A 321 11.46 0.15 -3.22
C TYR A 321 11.01 1.61 -3.17
N VAL A 322 10.01 1.94 -3.98
CA VAL A 322 9.44 3.29 -4.05
C VAL A 322 8.01 3.27 -3.54
N ALA A 323 7.72 4.07 -2.53
CA ALA A 323 6.38 4.28 -2.01
C ALA A 323 5.68 5.39 -2.78
N ILE A 324 4.52 5.07 -3.33
CA ILE A 324 3.69 5.97 -4.14
C ILE A 324 2.39 6.23 -3.40
N LYS A 325 2.07 7.50 -3.18
CA LYS A 325 0.78 7.90 -2.62
C LYS A 325 -0.18 8.20 -3.77
N ARG A 326 -1.20 7.35 -3.96
CA ARG A 326 -2.18 7.51 -5.03
C ARG A 326 -3.49 8.03 -4.48
N LYS A 327 -3.80 9.28 -4.78
CA LYS A 327 -5.09 9.90 -4.52
C LYS A 327 -6.15 9.35 -5.46
N LEU A 328 -7.41 9.62 -5.17
CA LEU A 328 -8.50 9.33 -6.08
C LEU A 328 -8.42 10.26 -7.30
N SER A 329 -8.43 9.70 -8.50
CA SER A 329 -8.33 10.42 -9.77
C SER A 329 -9.45 10.06 -10.74
N VAL A 330 -9.73 10.95 -11.70
CA VAL A 330 -10.71 10.69 -12.76
C VAL A 330 -10.31 9.45 -13.56
N GLY A 331 -11.26 8.54 -13.75
CA GLY A 331 -11.03 7.24 -14.40
C GLY A 331 -10.82 6.08 -13.43
N ASP A 332 -10.65 6.33 -12.12
CA ASP A 332 -10.58 5.28 -11.12
C ASP A 332 -11.94 4.58 -10.96
N LYS A 333 -11.87 3.29 -10.66
CA LYS A 333 -13.06 2.47 -10.46
C LYS A 333 -13.44 2.43 -8.99
N MET A 334 -14.70 2.77 -8.70
CA MET A 334 -15.30 2.66 -7.38
C MET A 334 -16.48 1.69 -7.39
N ALA A 335 -16.81 1.13 -6.26
CA ALA A 335 -17.95 0.24 -6.11
C ALA A 335 -18.52 0.29 -4.70
N GLY A 336 -19.82 0.00 -4.56
CA GLY A 336 -20.41 -0.36 -3.29
C GLY A 336 -20.39 -1.87 -3.06
N ARG A 337 -21.17 -2.35 -2.08
CA ARG A 337 -21.28 -3.79 -1.71
C ARG A 337 -22.37 -4.55 -2.47
N HIS A 338 -23.13 -3.89 -3.34
CA HIS A 338 -24.31 -4.44 -4.04
C HIS A 338 -24.10 -4.63 -5.54
N GLY A 339 -22.83 -4.77 -6.00
CA GLY A 339 -22.53 -4.89 -7.42
C GLY A 339 -22.65 -3.56 -8.20
N ASN A 340 -22.89 -2.46 -7.53
CA ASN A 340 -22.93 -1.12 -8.07
C ASN A 340 -21.50 -0.61 -8.28
N LYS A 341 -20.94 -0.91 -9.43
CA LYS A 341 -19.61 -0.47 -9.86
C LYS A 341 -19.73 0.72 -10.80
N GLY A 342 -18.80 1.63 -10.70
CA GLY A 342 -18.75 2.78 -11.60
C GLY A 342 -17.35 3.34 -11.76
N VAL A 343 -17.20 4.27 -12.69
CA VAL A 343 -15.95 4.95 -12.99
C VAL A 343 -16.11 6.42 -12.62
N LEU A 344 -15.11 6.97 -11.96
CA LEU A 344 -15.08 8.39 -11.62
C LEU A 344 -14.97 9.23 -12.89
N SER A 345 -16.00 10.02 -13.17
CA SER A 345 -16.05 10.89 -14.36
C SER A 345 -15.51 12.27 -14.08
N ARG A 346 -15.81 12.83 -12.92
CA ARG A 346 -15.40 14.18 -12.56
C ARG A 346 -15.26 14.35 -11.05
N ILE A 347 -14.31 15.18 -10.63
CA ILE A 347 -14.18 15.68 -9.27
C ILE A 347 -14.69 17.11 -9.29
N LEU A 348 -15.69 17.41 -8.46
CA LEU A 348 -16.33 18.73 -8.39
C LEU A 348 -15.84 19.49 -7.16
N PRO A 349 -15.65 20.81 -7.26
CA PRO A 349 -15.45 21.66 -6.10
C PRO A 349 -16.61 21.52 -5.11
N ASP A 350 -16.34 21.71 -3.83
CA ASP A 350 -17.34 21.55 -2.77
C ASP A 350 -18.51 22.52 -2.94
N GLU A 351 -18.24 23.71 -3.48
CA GLU A 351 -19.23 24.76 -3.74
C GLU A 351 -20.22 24.38 -4.84
N ASP A 352 -19.81 23.54 -5.81
CA ASP A 352 -20.65 23.10 -6.92
C ASP A 352 -21.51 21.87 -6.57
N MET A 353 -21.21 21.21 -5.44
CA MET A 353 -21.93 20.02 -5.01
C MET A 353 -23.32 20.37 -4.48
N PRO A 354 -24.33 19.50 -4.69
CA PRO A 354 -25.61 19.62 -4.00
C PRO A 354 -25.41 19.60 -2.47
N PHE A 355 -26.19 20.41 -1.77
CA PHE A 355 -26.10 20.53 -0.31
C PHE A 355 -27.48 20.51 0.35
N PHE A 356 -27.51 20.16 1.63
CA PHE A 356 -28.70 20.15 2.47
C PHE A 356 -29.04 21.57 2.96
N GLU A 357 -30.21 21.72 3.58
CA GLU A 357 -30.65 22.98 4.19
C GLU A 357 -29.72 23.48 5.29
N ASP A 358 -29.00 22.59 5.97
CA ASP A 358 -27.97 22.89 6.97
C ASP A 358 -26.62 23.31 6.37
N GLY A 359 -26.49 23.32 5.04
CA GLY A 359 -25.27 23.65 4.32
C GLY A 359 -24.28 22.50 4.15
N THR A 360 -24.61 21.27 4.59
CA THR A 360 -23.74 20.10 4.43
C THR A 360 -23.73 19.63 2.99
N PRO A 361 -22.57 19.59 2.28
CA PRO A 361 -22.52 19.11 0.90
C PRO A 361 -22.59 17.58 0.83
N VAL A 362 -23.08 17.07 -0.30
CA VAL A 362 -23.06 15.65 -0.64
C VAL A 362 -21.64 15.25 -1.10
N ASP A 363 -21.20 14.05 -0.76
CA ASP A 363 -19.86 13.57 -1.11
C ASP A 363 -19.78 12.94 -2.50
N ILE A 364 -20.82 12.17 -2.86
CA ILE A 364 -20.87 11.39 -4.10
C ILE A 364 -22.25 11.51 -4.72
N ILE A 365 -22.30 11.66 -6.04
CA ILE A 365 -23.56 11.67 -6.80
C ILE A 365 -23.60 10.43 -7.70
N LEU A 366 -24.64 9.62 -7.53
CA LEU A 366 -24.89 8.40 -8.32
C LEU A 366 -26.10 8.55 -9.23
N ASN A 367 -26.06 7.87 -10.36
CA ASN A 367 -27.18 7.86 -11.30
C ASN A 367 -28.30 6.95 -10.79
N PRO A 368 -29.53 7.46 -10.61
CA PRO A 368 -30.66 6.65 -10.15
C PRO A 368 -31.08 5.58 -11.16
N LEU A 369 -30.84 5.78 -12.46
CA LEU A 369 -31.20 4.83 -13.52
C LEU A 369 -30.44 3.49 -13.42
N GLY A 370 -29.28 3.47 -12.77
CA GLY A 370 -28.51 2.25 -12.53
C GLY A 370 -29.15 1.28 -11.54
N VAL A 371 -30.13 1.71 -10.74
CA VAL A 371 -30.77 0.87 -9.72
C VAL A 371 -31.88 -0.02 -10.30
N PRO A 372 -32.91 0.52 -10.99
CA PRO A 372 -34.02 -0.30 -11.49
C PRO A 372 -33.59 -1.35 -12.51
N SER A 373 -32.68 -0.99 -13.41
CA SER A 373 -32.20 -1.88 -14.47
C SER A 373 -31.40 -3.09 -13.93
N ARG A 374 -30.80 -2.99 -12.75
CA ARG A 374 -29.96 -4.03 -12.15
C ARG A 374 -30.58 -4.71 -10.94
N MET A 375 -31.76 -4.28 -10.52
CA MET A 375 -32.54 -4.87 -9.43
C MET A 375 -31.78 -4.95 -8.08
N ASN A 376 -30.72 -4.16 -7.89
CA ASN A 376 -29.91 -4.12 -6.67
C ASN A 376 -30.45 -3.09 -5.66
N VAL A 377 -31.71 -3.26 -5.26
CA VAL A 377 -32.42 -2.36 -4.34
C VAL A 377 -31.74 -2.26 -2.97
N GLY A 378 -30.99 -3.29 -2.59
CA GLY A 378 -30.24 -3.32 -1.33
C GLY A 378 -29.34 -2.09 -1.09
N GLN A 379 -28.82 -1.46 -2.16
CA GLN A 379 -28.04 -0.23 -2.04
C GLN A 379 -28.88 0.96 -1.52
N ILE A 380 -30.15 1.04 -1.86
CA ILE A 380 -31.06 2.09 -1.39
C ILE A 380 -31.41 1.84 0.09
N LEU A 381 -31.71 0.58 0.45
CA LEU A 381 -31.96 0.21 1.84
C LEU A 381 -30.73 0.48 2.72
N GLU A 382 -29.52 0.16 2.25
CA GLU A 382 -28.27 0.51 2.93
C GLU A 382 -28.14 2.02 3.13
N THR A 383 -28.43 2.81 2.09
CA THR A 383 -28.35 4.27 2.13
C THR A 383 -29.25 4.85 3.19
N HIS A 384 -30.50 4.40 3.27
CA HIS A 384 -31.48 4.86 4.27
C HIS A 384 -31.08 4.48 5.68
N LEU A 385 -30.70 3.21 5.90
CA LEU A 385 -30.28 2.73 7.21
C LEU A 385 -29.00 3.43 7.66
N GLY A 386 -28.04 3.63 6.76
CA GLY A 386 -26.79 4.35 7.03
C GLY A 386 -27.03 5.81 7.43
N TRP A 387 -27.98 6.49 6.79
CA TRP A 387 -28.36 7.84 7.16
C TRP A 387 -28.96 7.90 8.57
N ALA A 388 -29.91 7.00 8.87
CA ALA A 388 -30.49 6.89 10.20
C ALA A 388 -29.43 6.59 11.28
N ALA A 389 -28.52 5.67 11.00
CA ALA A 389 -27.45 5.27 11.92
C ALA A 389 -26.49 6.41 12.25
N ARG A 390 -26.12 7.23 11.25
CA ARG A 390 -25.29 8.42 11.43
C ARG A 390 -25.98 9.46 12.31
N GLU A 391 -27.20 9.87 11.94
CA GLU A 391 -27.95 10.92 12.65
C GLU A 391 -28.25 10.54 14.10
N ILE A 392 -28.56 9.28 14.39
CA ILE A 392 -28.75 8.79 15.74
C ILE A 392 -27.44 8.90 16.54
N GLY A 393 -26.31 8.50 15.96
CA GLY A 393 -25.02 8.63 16.61
C GLY A 393 -24.66 10.09 16.91
N GLU A 394 -24.93 11.00 15.98
CA GLU A 394 -24.70 12.44 16.15
C GLU A 394 -25.58 13.02 17.27
N LYS A 395 -26.87 12.65 17.34
CA LYS A 395 -27.76 13.02 18.44
C LYS A 395 -27.24 12.59 19.81
N ILE A 396 -26.79 11.34 19.91
CA ILE A 396 -26.21 10.81 21.15
C ILE A 396 -24.98 11.61 21.55
N ASN A 397 -24.10 11.94 20.60
CA ASN A 397 -22.91 12.74 20.87
C ASN A 397 -23.25 14.17 21.34
N VAL A 398 -24.18 14.85 20.65
CA VAL A 398 -24.63 16.19 21.06
C VAL A 398 -25.21 16.18 22.47
N LEU A 399 -25.97 15.15 22.84
CA LEU A 399 -26.48 14.99 24.20
C LEU A 399 -25.35 14.78 25.23
N ALA A 400 -24.33 14.01 24.86
CA ALA A 400 -23.17 13.78 25.72
C ALA A 400 -22.30 15.03 25.90
N GLU A 401 -22.08 15.82 24.84
CA GLU A 401 -21.30 17.06 24.87
C GLU A 401 -21.99 18.17 25.68
N LYS A 402 -23.32 18.24 25.64
CA LYS A 402 -24.10 19.16 26.42
C LYS A 402 -24.19 18.82 27.92
N ASN A 403 -23.43 17.82 28.38
CA ASN A 403 -23.50 17.28 29.75
C ASN A 403 -24.95 17.02 30.21
N ALA A 404 -25.77 16.51 29.29
CA ALA A 404 -27.12 16.12 29.63
C ALA A 404 -27.07 15.11 30.80
N ALA A 405 -28.09 15.16 31.68
CA ALA A 405 -28.18 14.22 32.79
C ALA A 405 -28.01 12.80 32.29
N LEU A 406 -27.18 11.99 32.96
CA LEU A 406 -26.87 10.60 32.61
C LEU A 406 -28.15 9.80 32.32
N ASP A 407 -29.23 10.08 33.07
CA ASP A 407 -30.53 9.45 32.89
C ASP A 407 -31.20 9.76 31.55
N ALA A 408 -31.02 10.97 31.01
CA ALA A 408 -31.55 11.32 29.70
C ALA A 408 -30.80 10.59 28.59
N LEU A 409 -29.48 10.46 28.72
CA LEU A 409 -28.64 9.69 27.80
C LEU A 409 -29.00 8.20 27.84
N LYS A 410 -29.12 7.60 29.03
CA LYS A 410 -29.55 6.21 29.22
C LYS A 410 -30.94 5.95 28.61
N LYS A 411 -31.86 6.89 28.77
CA LYS A 411 -33.24 6.78 28.25
C LYS A 411 -33.23 6.81 26.70
N GLU A 412 -32.45 7.68 26.10
CA GLU A 412 -32.36 7.77 24.63
C GLU A 412 -31.67 6.53 24.04
N MET A 413 -30.61 6.03 24.66
CA MET A 413 -29.94 4.81 24.24
C MET A 413 -30.88 3.60 24.32
N LYS A 414 -31.65 3.46 25.37
CA LYS A 414 -32.67 2.39 25.51
C LYS A 414 -33.77 2.50 24.45
N ARG A 415 -34.20 3.72 24.10
CA ARG A 415 -35.19 3.98 23.03
C ARG A 415 -34.69 3.51 21.66
N ILE A 416 -33.40 3.71 21.40
CA ILE A 416 -32.78 3.40 20.12
C ILE A 416 -32.58 1.88 19.98
N TYR A 417 -31.91 1.25 20.95
CA TYR A 417 -31.53 -0.16 20.86
C TYR A 417 -32.70 -1.12 21.14
N GLY A 418 -33.67 -0.73 21.97
CA GLY A 418 -34.92 -1.45 22.19
C GLY A 418 -34.81 -2.89 22.74
N SER A 419 -33.61 -3.37 23.03
CA SER A 419 -33.34 -4.72 23.53
C SER A 419 -33.35 -4.75 25.06
N ASP A 420 -33.99 -5.80 25.63
CA ASP A 420 -34.01 -6.00 27.09
C ASP A 420 -32.62 -6.28 27.66
N GLU A 421 -31.76 -6.94 26.89
CA GLU A 421 -30.37 -7.22 27.28
C GLU A 421 -29.54 -5.95 27.36
N PHE A 422 -29.65 -5.11 26.35
CA PHE A 422 -28.97 -3.82 26.30
C PHE A 422 -29.49 -2.88 27.40
N SER A 423 -30.79 -2.93 27.68
CA SER A 423 -31.39 -2.14 28.77
C SER A 423 -30.80 -2.52 30.13
N ARG A 424 -30.62 -3.82 30.39
CA ARG A 424 -29.97 -4.30 31.63
C ARG A 424 -28.50 -3.91 31.70
N PHE A 425 -27.79 -3.99 30.60
CA PHE A 425 -26.38 -3.53 30.53
C PHE A 425 -26.26 -2.05 30.88
N ILE A 426 -27.08 -1.19 30.26
CA ILE A 426 -27.06 0.27 30.50
C ILE A 426 -27.45 0.62 31.94
N ASP A 427 -28.36 -0.13 32.56
CA ASP A 427 -28.77 0.10 33.97
C ASP A 427 -27.64 -0.23 34.95
N GLY A 428 -26.84 -1.25 34.65
CA GLY A 428 -25.71 -1.69 35.48
C GLY A 428 -24.40 -0.94 35.20
N ALA A 429 -24.29 -0.24 34.07
CA ALA A 429 -23.05 0.41 33.64
C ALA A 429 -22.75 1.68 34.44
N SER A 430 -21.46 1.87 34.76
CA SER A 430 -20.94 3.07 35.40
C SER A 430 -20.95 4.28 34.43
N GLU A 431 -20.82 5.48 34.95
CA GLU A 431 -20.79 6.70 34.15
C GLU A 431 -19.62 6.70 33.15
N ASP A 432 -18.44 6.22 33.58
CA ASP A 432 -17.23 6.15 32.74
C ASP A 432 -17.38 5.15 31.59
N GLU A 433 -18.01 4.00 31.84
CA GLU A 433 -18.31 3.00 30.82
C GLU A 433 -19.29 3.54 29.77
N ILE A 434 -20.33 4.25 30.19
CA ILE A 434 -21.29 4.88 29.29
C ILE A 434 -20.62 5.97 28.46
N ARG A 435 -19.83 6.83 29.08
CA ARG A 435 -19.07 7.86 28.35
C ARG A 435 -18.06 7.23 27.38
N GLY A 436 -17.41 6.13 27.75
CA GLY A 436 -16.55 5.35 26.87
C GLY A 436 -17.30 4.76 25.68
N PHE A 437 -18.50 4.20 25.92
CA PHE A 437 -19.36 3.69 24.86
C PHE A 437 -19.81 4.79 23.89
N VAL A 438 -20.26 5.94 24.40
CA VAL A 438 -20.68 7.09 23.58
C VAL A 438 -19.54 7.59 22.70
N LYS A 439 -18.29 7.63 23.19
CA LYS A 439 -17.13 7.99 22.36
C LYS A 439 -16.96 7.09 21.13
N ARG A 440 -17.31 5.81 21.24
CA ARG A 440 -17.27 4.86 20.10
C ARG A 440 -18.39 5.15 19.10
N LEU A 441 -19.54 5.67 19.55
CA LEU A 441 -20.67 6.03 18.68
C LEU A 441 -20.48 7.36 17.95
N LYS A 442 -19.34 8.02 18.10
CA LYS A 442 -19.06 9.35 17.49
C LYS A 442 -19.21 9.38 15.98
N LYS A 443 -19.08 8.24 15.32
CA LYS A 443 -19.22 8.10 13.85
C LYS A 443 -20.58 7.53 13.41
N GLY A 444 -21.48 7.28 14.32
CA GLY A 444 -22.76 6.61 14.08
C GLY A 444 -22.88 5.31 14.87
N ILE A 445 -24.08 4.74 14.86
CA ILE A 445 -24.33 3.42 15.47
C ILE A 445 -23.96 2.30 14.49
N SER A 446 -23.35 1.23 14.99
CA SER A 446 -23.07 0.05 14.20
C SER A 446 -24.31 -0.85 14.13
N VAL A 447 -24.66 -1.28 12.92
CA VAL A 447 -25.80 -2.19 12.66
C VAL A 447 -25.26 -3.45 12.01
N ALA A 448 -25.60 -4.62 12.57
CA ALA A 448 -25.29 -5.92 11.98
C ALA A 448 -26.42 -6.34 11.02
N THR A 449 -26.05 -6.70 9.79
CA THR A 449 -26.98 -7.19 8.76
C THR A 449 -26.43 -8.51 8.19
N PRO A 450 -26.64 -9.66 8.91
CA PRO A 450 -26.22 -10.97 8.41
C PRO A 450 -26.89 -11.29 7.09
N VAL A 451 -26.25 -12.15 6.29
CA VAL A 451 -26.79 -12.58 4.99
C VAL A 451 -28.12 -13.33 5.23
N PHE A 452 -29.17 -12.94 4.50
CA PHE A 452 -30.56 -13.42 4.60
C PHE A 452 -31.28 -13.14 5.92
N ASP A 453 -30.69 -12.38 6.83
CA ASP A 453 -31.29 -11.94 8.08
C ASP A 453 -30.99 -10.46 8.32
N GLY A 454 -31.19 -9.64 7.29
CA GLY A 454 -31.01 -8.20 7.32
C GLY A 454 -32.24 -7.45 7.83
N ALA A 455 -32.10 -6.14 8.00
CA ALA A 455 -33.18 -5.27 8.41
C ALA A 455 -34.32 -5.25 7.35
N THR A 456 -35.54 -5.35 7.81
CA THR A 456 -36.75 -5.23 6.99
C THR A 456 -37.03 -3.78 6.61
N GLU A 457 -37.87 -3.54 5.61
CA GLU A 457 -38.26 -2.19 5.18
C GLU A 457 -38.94 -1.42 6.33
N GLU A 458 -39.78 -2.11 7.13
CA GLU A 458 -40.50 -1.51 8.26
C GLU A 458 -39.50 -1.08 9.36
N GLU A 459 -38.54 -1.90 9.69
CA GLU A 459 -37.49 -1.58 10.68
C GLU A 459 -36.63 -0.38 10.22
N ILE A 460 -36.30 -0.30 8.93
CA ILE A 460 -35.54 0.84 8.38
C ILE A 460 -36.37 2.13 8.48
N ARG A 461 -37.68 2.07 8.16
CA ARG A 461 -38.57 3.21 8.31
C ARG A 461 -38.69 3.67 9.77
N ASP A 462 -38.81 2.72 10.70
CA ASP A 462 -38.82 3.02 12.12
C ASP A 462 -37.53 3.67 12.58
N MET A 463 -36.38 3.23 12.08
CA MET A 463 -35.07 3.84 12.39
C MET A 463 -34.97 5.26 11.84
N LEU A 464 -35.44 5.53 10.63
CA LEU A 464 -35.52 6.87 10.08
C LEU A 464 -36.40 7.81 10.94
N VAL A 465 -37.56 7.33 11.38
CA VAL A 465 -38.45 8.09 12.29
C VAL A 465 -37.78 8.34 13.64
N LYS A 466 -37.11 7.33 14.23
CA LYS A 466 -36.31 7.50 15.47
C LYS A 466 -35.19 8.52 15.30
N ALA A 467 -34.62 8.59 14.12
CA ALA A 467 -33.61 9.58 13.76
C ALA A 467 -34.18 11.00 13.51
N ASN A 468 -35.52 11.20 13.52
CA ASN A 468 -36.24 12.40 13.07
C ASN A 468 -36.01 12.75 11.61
N LEU A 469 -35.78 11.75 10.78
CA LEU A 469 -35.63 11.88 9.33
C LEU A 469 -36.95 11.58 8.60
N PRO A 470 -37.12 12.05 7.36
CA PRO A 470 -38.28 11.69 6.54
C PRO A 470 -38.36 10.18 6.35
N ALA A 471 -39.54 9.58 6.62
CA ALA A 471 -39.75 8.14 6.51
C ALA A 471 -39.52 7.57 5.09
N LYS A 472 -39.51 8.43 4.06
CA LYS A 472 -39.21 8.07 2.67
C LYS A 472 -37.70 8.04 2.36
N GLY A 473 -36.83 8.50 3.28
CA GLY A 473 -35.40 8.62 3.02
C GLY A 473 -35.01 9.61 1.93
N GLN A 474 -35.86 10.61 1.70
CA GLN A 474 -35.65 11.66 0.69
C GLN A 474 -35.53 13.01 1.36
N ALA A 475 -34.67 13.87 0.84
CA ALA A 475 -34.48 15.25 1.31
C ALA A 475 -34.58 16.25 0.17
N VAL A 476 -34.86 17.49 0.51
CA VAL A 476 -34.72 18.62 -0.41
C VAL A 476 -33.24 19.00 -0.43
N LEU A 477 -32.66 19.01 -1.61
CA LEU A 477 -31.28 19.46 -1.82
C LEU A 477 -31.30 20.77 -2.62
N PHE A 478 -30.26 21.55 -2.46
CA PHE A 478 -30.01 22.81 -3.16
C PHE A 478 -28.86 22.62 -4.14
N ASP A 479 -28.96 23.20 -5.33
CA ASP A 479 -27.87 23.20 -6.32
C ASP A 479 -26.75 24.16 -5.86
N GLY A 480 -25.53 23.65 -5.68
CA GLY A 480 -24.38 24.47 -5.28
C GLY A 480 -24.08 25.63 -6.23
N ARG A 481 -24.43 25.52 -7.51
CA ARG A 481 -24.13 26.55 -8.52
C ARG A 481 -25.15 27.66 -8.56
N SER A 482 -26.45 27.35 -8.40
CA SER A 482 -27.53 28.34 -8.46
C SER A 482 -28.03 28.76 -7.07
N GLY A 483 -27.85 27.92 -6.06
CA GLY A 483 -28.42 28.09 -4.73
C GLY A 483 -29.93 27.82 -4.66
N GLU A 484 -30.53 27.35 -5.76
CA GLU A 484 -31.96 27.06 -5.83
C GLU A 484 -32.24 25.60 -5.40
N PRO A 485 -33.40 25.32 -4.76
CA PRO A 485 -33.79 23.96 -4.42
C PRO A 485 -34.13 23.17 -5.68
N PHE A 486 -33.79 21.88 -5.70
CA PHE A 486 -34.25 20.97 -6.75
C PHE A 486 -35.77 20.77 -6.67
N GLU A 487 -36.44 20.67 -7.82
CA GLU A 487 -37.90 20.49 -7.91
C GLU A 487 -38.38 19.20 -7.22
N GLN A 488 -37.58 18.16 -7.25
CA GLN A 488 -37.91 16.86 -6.67
C GLN A 488 -37.04 16.56 -5.46
N GLN A 489 -37.65 15.88 -4.47
CA GLN A 489 -36.89 15.34 -3.35
C GLN A 489 -35.94 14.24 -3.84
N VAL A 490 -34.72 14.27 -3.34
CA VAL A 490 -33.62 13.37 -3.72
C VAL A 490 -33.44 12.30 -2.64
N THR A 491 -33.24 11.06 -3.05
CA THR A 491 -32.83 9.97 -2.14
C THR A 491 -31.39 10.18 -1.74
N VAL A 492 -31.17 10.37 -0.43
CA VAL A 492 -29.85 10.65 0.17
C VAL A 492 -29.57 9.75 1.35
N GLY A 493 -28.32 9.61 1.71
CA GLY A 493 -27.89 8.90 2.91
C GLY A 493 -26.47 8.41 2.83
N MET A 494 -26.09 7.53 3.77
CA MET A 494 -24.74 6.99 3.88
C MET A 494 -24.65 5.63 3.20
N ILE A 495 -23.67 5.47 2.33
CA ILE A 495 -23.34 4.18 1.71
C ILE A 495 -21.85 3.88 1.89
N TYR A 496 -21.53 2.60 2.02
CA TYR A 496 -20.16 2.12 2.11
C TYR A 496 -19.58 1.95 0.70
N MET A 497 -18.65 2.84 0.33
CA MET A 497 -18.00 2.84 -0.98
C MET A 497 -16.55 2.40 -0.87
N LEU A 498 -16.11 1.64 -1.87
CA LEU A 498 -14.75 1.11 -1.98
C LEU A 498 -14.06 1.68 -3.23
N LYS A 499 -12.79 2.01 -3.10
CA LYS A 499 -11.88 2.23 -4.23
C LYS A 499 -11.33 0.87 -4.65
N LEU A 500 -11.51 0.49 -5.90
CA LEU A 500 -11.02 -0.78 -6.42
C LEU A 500 -9.57 -0.65 -6.91
N HIS A 501 -8.83 -1.76 -6.96
CA HIS A 501 -7.43 -1.79 -7.41
C HIS A 501 -7.26 -1.57 -8.93
N HIS A 502 -8.34 -1.22 -9.63
CA HIS A 502 -8.33 -0.82 -11.04
C HIS A 502 -8.11 0.69 -11.19
N LEU A 503 -6.90 1.13 -10.87
CA LEU A 503 -6.50 2.53 -10.93
C LEU A 503 -6.16 2.92 -12.36
N VAL A 504 -6.53 4.14 -12.75
CA VAL A 504 -6.24 4.67 -14.08
C VAL A 504 -4.73 4.76 -14.34
N ASP A 505 -3.94 5.14 -13.33
CA ASP A 505 -2.49 5.27 -13.46
C ASP A 505 -1.79 3.95 -13.85
N ASN A 506 -2.36 2.80 -13.44
CA ASN A 506 -1.84 1.49 -13.83
C ASN A 506 -2.20 1.10 -15.27
N LYS A 507 -3.20 1.75 -15.87
CA LYS A 507 -3.77 1.39 -17.17
C LYS A 507 -3.44 2.39 -18.27
N ILE A 508 -3.24 3.66 -17.93
CA ILE A 508 -2.89 4.69 -18.91
C ILE A 508 -1.54 4.36 -19.54
N HIS A 509 -1.51 4.34 -20.86
CA HIS A 509 -0.31 4.01 -21.60
C HIS A 509 -0.33 4.70 -22.97
N ALA A 510 0.80 5.21 -23.39
CA ALA A 510 1.02 5.79 -24.71
C ALA A 510 2.40 5.38 -25.23
N ARG A 511 2.53 5.30 -26.55
CA ARG A 511 3.78 4.96 -27.22
C ARG A 511 3.94 5.80 -28.49
N SER A 512 5.12 6.33 -28.69
CA SER A 512 5.55 6.87 -29.99
C SER A 512 6.48 5.87 -30.68
N ILE A 513 7.67 5.67 -30.14
CA ILE A 513 8.68 4.71 -30.57
C ILE A 513 9.01 3.82 -29.38
N GLY A 514 9.29 2.55 -29.62
CA GLY A 514 9.64 1.61 -28.57
C GLY A 514 10.26 0.33 -29.12
N PRO A 515 10.39 -0.73 -28.30
CA PRO A 515 10.99 -1.98 -28.70
C PRO A 515 10.12 -2.77 -29.69
N TYR A 516 10.76 -3.53 -30.56
CA TYR A 516 10.14 -4.37 -31.57
C TYR A 516 10.57 -5.82 -31.40
N SER A 517 9.73 -6.75 -31.89
CA SER A 517 10.07 -8.17 -31.94
C SER A 517 11.25 -8.40 -32.89
N LEU A 518 12.11 -9.35 -32.55
CA LEU A 518 13.30 -9.68 -33.37
C LEU A 518 12.93 -10.33 -34.71
N VAL A 519 11.93 -11.20 -34.74
CA VAL A 519 11.55 -11.98 -35.93
C VAL A 519 10.59 -11.19 -36.81
N THR A 520 9.46 -10.77 -36.29
CA THR A 520 8.40 -10.13 -37.05
C THR A 520 8.57 -8.62 -37.19
N GLN A 521 9.51 -8.02 -36.50
CA GLN A 521 9.72 -6.56 -36.44
C GLN A 521 8.47 -5.76 -36.04
N GLN A 522 7.48 -6.40 -35.45
CA GLN A 522 6.28 -5.74 -34.95
C GLN A 522 6.51 -5.12 -33.57
N PRO A 523 5.79 -4.06 -33.20
CA PRO A 523 5.84 -3.51 -31.85
C PRO A 523 5.49 -4.57 -30.81
N LEU A 524 6.22 -4.62 -29.69
CA LEU A 524 5.87 -5.48 -28.57
C LEU A 524 4.54 -5.06 -27.98
N GLY A 525 3.83 -5.95 -27.28
CA GLY A 525 2.60 -5.68 -26.57
C GLY A 525 2.81 -5.44 -25.07
N GLY A 526 1.87 -4.75 -24.44
CA GLY A 526 1.82 -4.54 -23.00
C GLY A 526 2.54 -3.29 -22.50
N LYS A 527 1.99 -2.68 -21.44
CA LYS A 527 2.51 -1.44 -20.82
C LYS A 527 3.92 -1.63 -20.25
N ALA A 528 4.18 -2.78 -19.62
CA ALA A 528 5.47 -3.07 -18.98
C ALA A 528 6.65 -3.10 -19.98
N GLN A 529 6.39 -3.44 -21.23
CA GLN A 529 7.40 -3.51 -22.28
C GLN A 529 7.40 -2.25 -23.17
N PHE A 530 6.74 -1.19 -22.75
CA PHE A 530 6.52 0.00 -23.57
C PHE A 530 5.97 -0.36 -24.96
N GLY A 531 4.97 -1.27 -24.98
CA GLY A 531 4.39 -1.86 -26.18
C GLY A 531 3.31 -0.99 -26.82
N GLY A 532 2.92 -1.35 -28.04
CA GLY A 532 1.82 -0.72 -28.77
C GLY A 532 0.49 -1.41 -28.56
N GLN A 533 -0.59 -0.75 -28.99
CA GLN A 533 -1.93 -1.32 -29.03
C GLN A 533 -2.04 -2.30 -30.22
N ARG A 534 -2.77 -3.38 -30.02
CA ARG A 534 -3.05 -4.34 -31.08
C ARG A 534 -4.26 -3.91 -31.89
N LEU A 535 -4.08 -3.75 -33.19
CA LEU A 535 -5.20 -3.69 -34.16
C LEU A 535 -5.53 -5.15 -34.53
N GLY A 536 -6.63 -5.67 -34.02
CA GLY A 536 -7.05 -7.05 -34.29
C GLY A 536 -7.72 -7.20 -35.64
N GLU A 537 -8.10 -8.45 -35.97
CA GLU A 537 -8.77 -8.78 -37.25
C GLU A 537 -10.11 -8.04 -37.39
N MET A 538 -10.90 -7.97 -36.31
CA MET A 538 -12.20 -7.29 -36.34
C MET A 538 -12.06 -5.76 -36.55
N GLU A 539 -11.04 -5.13 -35.98
CA GLU A 539 -10.73 -3.71 -36.18
C GLU A 539 -10.30 -3.43 -37.63
N VAL A 540 -9.62 -4.37 -38.29
CA VAL A 540 -9.28 -4.32 -39.72
C VAL A 540 -10.57 -4.33 -40.56
N TRP A 541 -11.53 -5.22 -40.26
CA TRP A 541 -12.83 -5.25 -40.93
C TRP A 541 -13.62 -3.94 -40.80
N ALA A 542 -13.54 -3.30 -39.63
CA ALA A 542 -14.15 -2.01 -39.42
C ALA A 542 -13.56 -0.93 -40.34
N MET A 543 -12.21 -0.93 -40.51
CA MET A 543 -11.53 0.00 -41.42
C MET A 543 -11.86 -0.26 -42.89
N GLU A 544 -12.00 -1.53 -43.30
CA GLU A 544 -12.44 -1.91 -44.62
C GLU A 544 -13.88 -1.42 -44.87
N ALA A 545 -14.76 -1.56 -43.88
CA ALA A 545 -16.15 -1.09 -43.99
C ALA A 545 -16.25 0.44 -44.19
N TYR A 546 -15.34 1.21 -43.58
CA TYR A 546 -15.25 2.66 -43.83
C TYR A 546 -14.56 3.03 -45.13
N GLY A 547 -13.93 2.08 -45.85
CA GLY A 547 -13.17 2.34 -47.06
C GLY A 547 -11.88 3.15 -46.82
N ALA A 548 -11.35 3.12 -45.62
CA ALA A 548 -10.18 3.88 -45.21
C ALA A 548 -8.85 3.16 -45.62
N ALA A 549 -8.63 2.97 -46.90
CA ALA A 549 -7.53 2.16 -47.44
C ALA A 549 -6.15 2.70 -47.07
N HIS A 550 -5.92 4.02 -47.18
CA HIS A 550 -4.64 4.64 -46.84
C HIS A 550 -4.32 4.53 -45.35
N THR A 551 -5.31 4.71 -44.49
CA THR A 551 -5.16 4.55 -43.04
C THR A 551 -4.83 3.09 -42.68
N LEU A 552 -5.49 2.12 -43.30
CA LEU A 552 -5.22 0.70 -43.11
C LEU A 552 -3.80 0.34 -43.56
N GLN A 553 -3.37 0.84 -44.73
CA GLN A 553 -2.02 0.66 -45.25
C GLN A 553 -0.97 1.23 -44.28
N GLU A 554 -1.22 2.41 -43.73
CA GLU A 554 -0.33 3.04 -42.75
C GLU A 554 -0.20 2.19 -41.46
N PHE A 555 -1.32 1.67 -40.93
CA PHE A 555 -1.31 0.79 -39.75
C PHE A 555 -0.56 -0.52 -39.99
N LEU A 556 -0.68 -1.10 -41.19
CA LEU A 556 -0.04 -2.37 -41.52
C LEU A 556 1.46 -2.25 -41.87
N THR A 557 1.94 -1.08 -42.26
CA THR A 557 3.32 -0.85 -42.75
C THR A 557 4.12 0.03 -41.83
N VAL A 558 4.05 1.33 -42.01
CA VAL A 558 4.97 2.31 -41.39
C VAL A 558 4.77 2.47 -39.89
N LYS A 559 3.60 2.13 -39.35
CA LYS A 559 3.35 2.12 -37.90
C LYS A 559 3.64 0.77 -37.26
N SER A 560 3.90 -0.27 -38.03
CA SER A 560 4.09 -1.64 -37.53
C SER A 560 5.47 -2.19 -37.89
N ASP A 561 5.58 -2.93 -38.98
CA ASP A 561 6.71 -3.81 -39.29
C ASP A 561 7.57 -3.40 -40.51
N ASP A 562 7.25 -2.31 -41.22
CA ASP A 562 8.13 -1.75 -42.24
C ASP A 562 9.30 -1.00 -41.60
N VAL A 563 10.46 -1.66 -41.51
CA VAL A 563 11.68 -1.13 -40.85
C VAL A 563 12.17 0.18 -41.47
N SER A 564 12.20 0.27 -42.79
CA SER A 564 12.66 1.46 -43.50
C SER A 564 11.61 2.58 -43.51
N GLY A 565 10.33 2.18 -43.63
CA GLY A 565 9.20 3.10 -43.64
C GLY A 565 9.01 3.81 -42.29
N ARG A 566 9.26 3.14 -41.17
CA ARG A 566 9.22 3.75 -39.83
C ARG A 566 10.17 4.96 -39.71
N THR A 567 11.38 4.82 -40.19
CA THR A 567 12.36 5.89 -40.14
C THR A 567 11.96 7.05 -41.06
N ARG A 568 11.54 6.74 -42.30
CA ARG A 568 11.11 7.74 -43.29
C ARG A 568 9.91 8.54 -42.82
N ILE A 569 8.88 7.90 -42.26
CA ILE A 569 7.68 8.60 -41.74
C ILE A 569 8.06 9.55 -40.59
N TYR A 570 8.97 9.12 -39.73
CA TYR A 570 9.43 9.95 -38.61
C TYR A 570 10.20 11.19 -39.09
N GLU A 571 11.08 11.01 -40.06
CA GLU A 571 11.77 12.14 -40.72
C GLU A 571 10.79 13.09 -41.42
N ALA A 572 9.80 12.57 -42.14
CA ALA A 572 8.77 13.36 -42.81
C ALA A 572 7.95 14.19 -41.79
N ILE A 573 7.54 13.60 -40.66
CA ILE A 573 6.83 14.32 -39.60
C ILE A 573 7.69 15.46 -39.04
N VAL A 574 8.97 15.21 -38.75
CA VAL A 574 9.90 16.24 -38.25
C VAL A 574 10.11 17.38 -39.25
N LYS A 575 10.16 17.06 -40.55
CA LYS A 575 10.31 18.06 -41.64
C LYS A 575 9.00 18.76 -42.00
N GLY A 576 7.83 18.26 -41.51
CA GLY A 576 6.51 18.76 -41.87
C GLY A 576 6.03 18.34 -43.26
N GLU A 577 6.60 17.28 -43.83
CA GLU A 577 6.21 16.69 -45.10
C GLU A 577 5.09 15.66 -44.87
N HIS A 578 4.15 15.56 -45.80
CA HIS A 578 2.99 14.65 -45.69
C HIS A 578 3.04 13.46 -46.67
N THR A 579 4.21 13.18 -47.23
CA THR A 579 4.39 12.06 -48.16
C THR A 579 4.57 10.76 -47.44
N LEU A 580 3.77 9.76 -47.81
CA LEU A 580 3.86 8.40 -47.30
C LEU A 580 4.31 7.48 -48.44
N GLU A 581 5.46 6.86 -48.30
CA GLU A 581 5.96 5.80 -49.21
C GLU A 581 6.11 4.52 -48.40
N PRO A 582 5.05 3.67 -48.33
CA PRO A 582 5.12 2.42 -47.60
C PRO A 582 5.98 1.40 -48.34
N GLY A 583 6.72 0.60 -47.56
CA GLY A 583 7.41 -0.58 -48.04
C GLY A 583 6.61 -1.86 -47.85
N LEU A 584 7.27 -3.00 -48.03
CA LEU A 584 6.65 -4.31 -47.70
C LEU A 584 6.78 -4.60 -46.21
N PRO A 585 5.73 -5.15 -45.58
CA PRO A 585 5.77 -5.61 -44.21
C PRO A 585 6.79 -6.75 -44.01
N GLU A 586 7.64 -6.68 -43.00
CA GLU A 586 8.60 -7.77 -42.69
C GLU A 586 7.91 -9.08 -42.31
N SER A 587 6.75 -9.03 -41.68
CA SER A 587 5.94 -10.22 -41.41
C SER A 587 5.54 -10.97 -42.69
N PHE A 588 5.32 -10.24 -43.78
CA PHE A 588 5.08 -10.83 -45.10
C PHE A 588 6.34 -11.49 -45.68
N SER A 589 7.49 -10.86 -45.51
CA SER A 589 8.80 -11.45 -45.90
C SER A 589 9.07 -12.76 -45.14
N VAL A 590 8.74 -12.80 -43.84
CA VAL A 590 8.84 -14.02 -43.01
C VAL A 590 7.91 -15.11 -43.55
N LEU A 591 6.64 -14.77 -43.86
CA LEU A 591 5.66 -15.72 -44.43
C LEU A 591 6.16 -16.31 -45.74
N VAL A 592 6.70 -15.50 -46.65
CA VAL A 592 7.26 -15.95 -47.93
C VAL A 592 8.41 -16.95 -47.69
N LYS A 593 9.31 -16.65 -46.73
CA LYS A 593 10.42 -17.55 -46.36
C LYS A 593 9.93 -18.87 -45.74
N GLU A 594 8.87 -18.83 -44.94
CA GLU A 594 8.26 -20.03 -44.38
C GLU A 594 7.62 -20.89 -45.49
N LEU A 595 6.90 -20.28 -46.44
CA LEU A 595 6.35 -21.01 -47.61
C LEU A 595 7.46 -21.61 -48.46
N GLN A 596 8.54 -20.89 -48.74
CA GLN A 596 9.72 -21.42 -49.46
C GLN A 596 10.36 -22.57 -48.70
N SER A 597 10.39 -22.53 -47.36
CA SER A 597 10.91 -23.64 -46.52
C SER A 597 10.07 -24.90 -46.63
N LEU A 598 8.77 -24.76 -46.96
CA LEU A 598 7.86 -25.86 -47.27
C LEU A 598 7.96 -26.34 -48.73
N CYS A 599 8.98 -25.92 -49.48
CA CYS A 599 9.21 -26.23 -50.88
C CYS A 599 8.14 -25.64 -51.83
N LEU A 600 7.44 -24.61 -51.42
CA LEU A 600 6.54 -23.87 -52.31
C LEU A 600 7.33 -22.76 -53.01
N ASP A 601 7.13 -22.63 -54.33
CA ASP A 601 7.71 -21.53 -55.11
C ASP A 601 6.77 -20.34 -55.04
N VAL A 602 7.28 -19.21 -54.55
CA VAL A 602 6.53 -17.99 -54.37
C VAL A 602 7.26 -16.87 -55.09
N GLU A 603 6.66 -16.37 -56.17
CA GLU A 603 7.09 -15.18 -56.91
C GLU A 603 6.26 -13.99 -56.47
N LEU A 604 6.89 -12.80 -56.27
CA LEU A 604 6.31 -11.53 -55.88
C LEU A 604 6.31 -10.52 -57.02
#